data_a5eeee6118e65f188de8c269917c2d2a
#
_entry.id   a5eeee6118e65f188de8c269917c2d2a
#
_cell.length_a   1.000
_cell.length_b   1.000
_cell.length_c   1.000
_cell.angle_alpha   90.00
_cell.angle_beta   90.00
_cell.angle_gamma   90.00
#
_symmetry.space_group_name_H-M   'P 1'
#
loop_
_entity.id
_entity.type
_entity.pdbx_description
1 polymer ?
#
loop_
_entity_poly.entity_id
_entity_poly.type
_entity_poly.pdbx_seq_one_letter_code
_entity_poly.pdbx_strand_id
1 'polypeptide(L)'
;MDEELRSLTERLRRESGGAAPYEHLASTGDLDELAEVLTAPGHPLWARELAAFRLGLAGDRRAFESLVLFLNHRDPPRCASAAYALVRLDDPRTARAAAALATNELRVAYALHPVRLLADLHAPESVPALITTLERRLRPHDPYRRVALACVQGLGELGDPRARPVLNDALAHPALAEAAVHALGRIPRQR
;
A
#
# COMPACT_ATOMS: atom_id res chain seq x y z
N MET A 1 2.51 18.83 -7.64
CA MET A 1 2.80 17.50 -8.19
C MET A 1 3.39 16.70 -7.05
N ASP A 2 2.74 15.62 -6.72
CA ASP A 2 3.04 14.76 -5.59
C ASP A 2 4.49 14.24 -5.68
N GLU A 3 5.22 14.23 -4.59
CA GLU A 3 6.62 13.77 -4.54
C GLU A 3 6.74 12.30 -4.99
N GLU A 4 5.74 11.50 -4.64
CA GLU A 4 5.65 10.08 -5.06
C GLU A 4 5.53 9.93 -6.57
N LEU A 5 4.72 10.76 -7.23
CA LEU A 5 4.59 10.76 -8.69
C LEU A 5 5.91 11.16 -9.36
N ARG A 6 6.60 12.14 -8.80
CA ARG A 6 7.91 12.58 -9.31
C ARG A 6 8.93 11.47 -9.19
N SER A 7 9.03 10.87 -8.01
CA SER A 7 9.95 9.75 -7.73
C SER A 7 9.69 8.55 -8.65
N LEU A 8 8.43 8.19 -8.87
CA LEU A 8 8.04 7.15 -9.83
C LEU A 8 8.51 7.49 -11.24
N THR A 9 8.19 8.69 -11.72
CA THR A 9 8.53 9.13 -13.07
C THR A 9 10.04 9.11 -13.32
N GLU A 10 10.83 9.63 -12.39
CA GLU A 10 12.29 9.62 -12.48
C GLU A 10 12.88 8.21 -12.48
N ARG A 11 12.33 7.31 -11.66
CA ARG A 11 12.75 5.91 -11.61
C ARG A 11 12.44 5.19 -12.92
N LEU A 12 11.22 5.29 -13.41
CA LEU A 12 10.80 4.60 -14.64
C LEU A 12 11.52 5.14 -15.88
N ARG A 13 11.78 6.45 -15.92
CA ARG A 13 12.58 7.06 -17.00
C ARG A 13 14.02 6.51 -17.01
N ARG A 14 14.64 6.31 -15.84
CA ARG A 14 15.96 5.68 -15.75
C ARG A 14 15.94 4.20 -16.16
N GLU A 15 14.94 3.45 -15.70
CA GLU A 15 14.78 2.03 -16.05
C GLU A 15 14.51 1.82 -17.55
N SER A 16 13.85 2.77 -18.21
CA SER A 16 13.63 2.72 -19.66
C SER A 16 14.84 3.11 -20.51
N GLY A 17 15.93 3.60 -19.89
CA GLY A 17 17.07 4.16 -20.60
C GLY A 17 16.80 5.49 -21.29
N GLY A 18 15.76 6.23 -20.89
CA GLY A 18 15.36 7.50 -21.49
C GLY A 18 14.80 7.36 -22.92
N ALA A 19 14.35 6.17 -23.28
CA ALA A 19 13.94 5.82 -24.64
C ALA A 19 12.63 6.50 -25.04
N ALA A 20 12.45 6.79 -26.35
CA ALA A 20 11.23 7.30 -26.92
C ALA A 20 9.95 6.52 -26.53
N PRO A 21 9.98 5.17 -26.34
CA PRO A 21 8.83 4.43 -25.83
C PRO A 21 8.36 4.88 -24.44
N TYR A 22 9.25 5.35 -23.56
CA TYR A 22 8.86 5.89 -22.26
C TYR A 22 8.04 7.18 -22.42
N GLU A 23 8.53 8.13 -23.21
CA GLU A 23 7.86 9.43 -23.41
C GLU A 23 6.48 9.22 -24.08
N HIS A 24 6.38 8.27 -24.99
CA HIS A 24 5.11 7.91 -25.61
C HIS A 24 4.12 7.38 -24.56
N LEU A 25 4.49 6.33 -23.80
CA LEU A 25 3.61 5.76 -22.77
C LEU A 25 3.32 6.75 -21.62
N ALA A 26 4.23 7.69 -21.34
CA ALA A 26 4.04 8.71 -20.34
C ALA A 26 3.04 9.81 -20.78
N SER A 27 2.88 10.02 -22.07
CA SER A 27 2.04 11.09 -22.64
C SER A 27 0.75 10.62 -23.30
N THR A 28 0.66 9.35 -23.75
CA THR A 28 -0.54 8.83 -24.44
C THR A 28 -1.79 9.00 -23.61
N GLY A 29 -2.89 9.43 -24.24
CA GLY A 29 -4.23 9.45 -23.64
C GLY A 29 -5.04 8.18 -23.91
N ASP A 30 -4.49 7.24 -24.70
CA ASP A 30 -5.18 6.03 -25.11
C ASP A 30 -5.12 4.97 -23.98
N LEU A 31 -6.26 4.76 -23.31
CA LEU A 31 -6.38 3.78 -22.23
C LEU A 31 -6.35 2.33 -22.75
N ASP A 32 -6.75 2.10 -23.99
CA ASP A 32 -6.73 0.77 -24.60
C ASP A 32 -5.29 0.35 -24.92
N GLU A 33 -4.50 1.26 -25.46
CA GLU A 33 -3.06 1.05 -25.64
C GLU A 33 -2.36 0.72 -24.30
N LEU A 34 -2.65 1.49 -23.25
CA LEU A 34 -2.09 1.22 -21.91
C LEU A 34 -2.53 -0.16 -21.38
N ALA A 35 -3.77 -0.57 -21.63
CA ALA A 35 -4.26 -1.89 -21.20
C ALA A 35 -3.60 -3.03 -21.98
N GLU A 36 -3.30 -2.87 -23.25
CA GLU A 36 -2.54 -3.84 -24.04
C GLU A 36 -1.13 -4.04 -23.46
N VAL A 37 -0.46 -2.93 -23.07
CA VAL A 37 0.87 -3.01 -22.43
C VAL A 37 0.85 -3.83 -21.14
N LEU A 38 -0.25 -3.81 -20.36
CA LEU A 38 -0.37 -4.64 -19.16
C LEU A 38 -0.40 -6.14 -19.45
N THR A 39 -1.07 -6.53 -20.53
CA THR A 39 -1.40 -7.93 -20.82
C THR A 39 -0.39 -8.59 -21.74
N ALA A 40 0.30 -7.83 -22.58
CA ALA A 40 1.26 -8.36 -23.54
C ALA A 40 2.57 -8.78 -22.84
N PRO A 41 2.96 -10.07 -22.94
CA PRO A 41 4.09 -10.62 -22.18
C PRO A 41 5.46 -10.07 -22.60
N GLY A 42 5.56 -9.44 -23.77
CA GLY A 42 6.80 -8.88 -24.32
C GLY A 42 7.21 -7.51 -23.74
N HIS A 43 6.33 -6.84 -23.02
CA HIS A 43 6.65 -5.52 -22.47
C HIS A 43 7.52 -5.62 -21.20
N PRO A 44 8.55 -4.74 -21.08
CA PRO A 44 9.40 -4.69 -19.91
C PRO A 44 8.63 -4.24 -18.67
N LEU A 45 9.18 -4.57 -17.49
CA LEU A 45 8.51 -4.32 -16.21
C LEU A 45 8.17 -2.83 -16.00
N TRP A 46 9.08 -1.92 -16.39
CA TRP A 46 8.85 -0.48 -16.26
C TRP A 46 7.64 -0.01 -17.09
N ALA A 47 7.45 -0.55 -18.31
CA ALA A 47 6.33 -0.18 -19.16
C ALA A 47 5.00 -0.64 -18.58
N ARG A 48 4.94 -1.89 -18.11
CA ARG A 48 3.75 -2.43 -17.43
C ARG A 48 3.43 -1.68 -16.15
N GLU A 49 4.44 -1.27 -15.38
CA GLU A 49 4.24 -0.47 -14.17
C GLU A 49 3.68 0.93 -14.50
N LEU A 50 4.26 1.60 -15.51
CA LEU A 50 3.77 2.90 -15.96
C LEU A 50 2.33 2.82 -16.46
N ALA A 51 2.01 1.81 -17.27
CA ALA A 51 0.67 1.57 -17.78
C ALA A 51 -0.34 1.31 -16.65
N ALA A 52 -0.01 0.41 -15.70
CA ALA A 52 -0.85 0.14 -14.53
C ALA A 52 -1.10 1.40 -13.70
N PHE A 53 -0.06 2.18 -13.45
CA PHE A 53 -0.15 3.40 -12.69
C PHE A 53 -1.06 4.43 -13.38
N ARG A 54 -0.87 4.66 -14.67
CA ARG A 54 -1.68 5.62 -15.44
C ARG A 54 -3.14 5.21 -15.54
N LEU A 55 -3.42 3.94 -15.81
CA LEU A 55 -4.78 3.40 -15.80
C LEU A 55 -5.42 3.55 -14.41
N GLY A 56 -4.67 3.28 -13.34
CA GLY A 56 -5.13 3.48 -11.97
C GLY A 56 -5.52 4.93 -11.69
N LEU A 57 -4.71 5.91 -12.15
CA LEU A 57 -5.03 7.34 -12.03
C LEU A 57 -6.25 7.75 -12.85
N ALA A 58 -6.49 7.09 -13.97
CA ALA A 58 -7.66 7.32 -14.83
C ALA A 58 -8.94 6.61 -14.30
N GLY A 59 -8.86 5.83 -13.21
CA GLY A 59 -9.98 5.05 -12.70
C GLY A 59 -10.32 3.81 -13.53
N ASP A 60 -9.41 3.37 -14.42
CA ASP A 60 -9.63 2.21 -15.26
C ASP A 60 -9.34 0.90 -14.50
N ARG A 61 -10.40 0.17 -14.19
CA ARG A 61 -10.33 -1.05 -13.36
C ARG A 61 -9.56 -2.22 -13.99
N ARG A 62 -9.22 -2.15 -15.27
CA ARG A 62 -8.33 -3.13 -15.91
C ARG A 62 -6.94 -3.16 -15.25
N ALA A 63 -6.53 -2.08 -14.60
CA ALA A 63 -5.28 -2.00 -13.86
C ALA A 63 -5.27 -2.77 -12.53
N PHE A 64 -6.43 -3.13 -11.97
CA PHE A 64 -6.54 -3.62 -10.60
C PHE A 64 -5.61 -4.79 -10.29
N GLU A 65 -5.67 -5.87 -11.07
CA GLU A 65 -4.87 -7.08 -10.83
C GLU A 65 -3.36 -6.79 -10.90
N SER A 66 -2.94 -5.98 -11.87
CA SER A 66 -1.54 -5.60 -12.03
C SER A 66 -1.06 -4.72 -10.87
N LEU A 67 -1.88 -3.77 -10.40
CA LEU A 67 -1.56 -2.94 -9.24
C LEU A 67 -1.46 -3.77 -7.94
N VAL A 68 -2.33 -4.76 -7.75
CA VAL A 68 -2.24 -5.68 -6.60
C VAL A 68 -0.95 -6.51 -6.66
N LEU A 69 -0.53 -6.97 -7.85
CA LEU A 69 0.75 -7.65 -8.03
C LEU A 69 1.94 -6.73 -7.70
N PHE A 70 1.91 -5.47 -8.13
CA PHE A 70 2.93 -4.48 -7.78
C PHE A 70 2.92 -4.11 -6.30
N LEU A 71 1.76 -4.04 -5.65
CA LEU A 71 1.65 -3.83 -4.20
C LEU A 71 2.36 -4.93 -3.40
N ASN A 72 2.40 -6.15 -3.94
CA ASN A 72 3.08 -7.31 -3.36
C ASN A 72 4.50 -7.52 -3.93
N HIS A 73 5.09 -6.53 -4.58
CA HIS A 73 6.43 -6.65 -5.16
C HIS A 73 7.52 -6.57 -4.09
N ARG A 74 8.70 -7.15 -4.38
CA ARG A 74 9.87 -7.09 -3.47
C ARG A 74 10.53 -5.71 -3.39
N ASP A 75 10.28 -4.85 -4.37
CA ASP A 75 10.84 -3.50 -4.46
C ASP A 75 9.88 -2.48 -3.83
N PRO A 76 10.22 -1.86 -2.68
CA PRO A 76 9.36 -0.95 -1.97
C PRO A 76 8.85 0.26 -2.79
N PRO A 77 9.65 0.92 -3.64
CA PRO A 77 9.16 1.98 -4.52
C PRO A 77 8.01 1.55 -5.43
N ARG A 78 8.02 0.30 -5.94
CA ARG A 78 6.92 -0.25 -6.76
C ARG A 78 5.65 -0.46 -5.92
N CYS A 79 5.83 -0.93 -4.68
CA CYS A 79 4.69 -1.07 -3.76
C CYS A 79 4.06 0.29 -3.43
N ALA A 80 4.88 1.33 -3.23
CA ALA A 80 4.39 2.67 -2.93
C ALA A 80 3.57 3.25 -4.08
N SER A 81 4.10 3.18 -5.32
CA SER A 81 3.38 3.66 -6.51
C SER A 81 2.08 2.90 -6.76
N ALA A 82 2.09 1.58 -6.54
CA ALA A 82 0.89 0.76 -6.66
C ALA A 82 -0.16 1.11 -5.61
N ALA A 83 0.24 1.31 -4.34
CA ALA A 83 -0.67 1.75 -3.28
C ALA A 83 -1.33 3.09 -3.62
N TYR A 84 -0.54 4.06 -4.09
CA TYR A 84 -1.02 5.37 -4.51
C TYR A 84 -2.06 5.27 -5.66
N ALA A 85 -1.78 4.45 -6.68
CA ALA A 85 -2.68 4.24 -7.80
C ALA A 85 -3.97 3.49 -7.40
N LEU A 86 -3.88 2.51 -6.48
CA LEU A 86 -5.03 1.76 -5.95
C LEU A 86 -6.02 2.63 -5.18
N VAL A 87 -5.54 3.62 -4.42
CA VAL A 87 -6.42 4.61 -3.76
C VAL A 87 -7.23 5.38 -4.81
N ARG A 88 -6.60 5.79 -5.91
CA ARG A 88 -7.24 6.58 -6.97
C ARG A 88 -8.11 5.78 -7.92
N LEU A 89 -7.79 4.52 -8.09
CA LEU A 89 -8.60 3.57 -8.86
C LEU A 89 -9.99 3.40 -8.27
N ASP A 90 -10.12 3.56 -6.95
CA ASP A 90 -11.37 3.43 -6.20
C ASP A 90 -12.12 2.12 -6.52
N ASP A 91 -11.37 1.03 -6.62
CA ASP A 91 -11.96 -0.29 -6.85
C ASP A 91 -12.37 -0.91 -5.50
N PRO A 92 -13.64 -1.34 -5.31
CA PRO A 92 -14.13 -1.88 -4.05
C PRO A 92 -13.39 -3.15 -3.59
N ARG A 93 -12.66 -3.82 -4.47
CA ARG A 93 -11.83 -4.99 -4.12
C ARG A 93 -10.52 -4.61 -3.42
N THR A 94 -10.10 -3.34 -3.48
CA THR A 94 -8.79 -2.88 -3.01
C THR A 94 -8.58 -3.16 -1.53
N ALA A 95 -9.56 -2.86 -0.68
CA ALA A 95 -9.45 -3.07 0.77
C ALA A 95 -9.27 -4.55 1.13
N ARG A 96 -10.04 -5.44 0.47
CA ARG A 96 -9.91 -6.89 0.67
C ARG A 96 -8.56 -7.41 0.22
N ALA A 97 -8.05 -6.96 -0.93
CA ALA A 97 -6.73 -7.34 -1.43
C ALA A 97 -5.62 -6.86 -0.50
N ALA A 98 -5.68 -5.61 -0.04
CA ALA A 98 -4.73 -5.06 0.92
C ALA A 98 -4.75 -5.81 2.26
N ALA A 99 -5.94 -6.16 2.78
CA ALA A 99 -6.08 -6.95 4.00
C ALA A 99 -5.47 -8.35 3.87
N ALA A 100 -5.70 -9.02 2.75
CA ALA A 100 -5.10 -10.33 2.46
C ALA A 100 -3.57 -10.25 2.42
N LEU A 101 -3.00 -9.21 1.81
CA LEU A 101 -1.55 -9.01 1.75
C LEU A 101 -0.95 -8.63 3.11
N ALA A 102 -1.62 -7.75 3.88
CA ALA A 102 -1.16 -7.32 5.19
C ALA A 102 -1.12 -8.46 6.22
N THR A 103 -2.08 -9.39 6.14
CA THR A 103 -2.21 -10.52 7.07
C THR A 103 -1.47 -11.78 6.61
N ASN A 104 -0.80 -11.76 5.45
CA ASN A 104 -0.09 -12.93 4.92
C ASN A 104 1.25 -13.16 5.65
N GLU A 105 1.29 -14.17 6.52
CA GLU A 105 2.47 -14.53 7.31
C GLU A 105 3.68 -14.97 6.47
N LEU A 106 3.47 -15.46 5.26
CA LEU A 106 4.55 -15.85 4.35
C LEU A 106 5.21 -14.65 3.65
N ARG A 107 4.60 -13.45 3.74
CA ARG A 107 5.02 -12.25 3.02
C ARG A 107 5.17 -11.01 3.91
N VAL A 108 5.37 -11.20 5.21
CA VAL A 108 5.44 -10.10 6.20
C VAL A 108 6.47 -9.03 5.83
N ALA A 109 7.60 -9.42 5.24
CA ALA A 109 8.63 -8.48 4.78
C ALA A 109 8.11 -7.43 3.78
N TYR A 110 7.00 -7.70 3.11
CA TYR A 110 6.36 -6.84 2.09
C TYR A 110 5.05 -6.22 2.58
N ALA A 111 4.65 -6.45 3.83
CA ALA A 111 3.36 -6.01 4.37
C ALA A 111 3.27 -4.50 4.65
N LEU A 112 4.37 -3.75 4.64
CA LEU A 112 4.40 -2.33 5.02
C LEU A 112 3.44 -1.47 4.19
N HIS A 113 3.49 -1.59 2.86
CA HIS A 113 2.64 -0.80 1.96
C HIS A 113 1.16 -1.25 1.99
N PRO A 114 0.83 -2.56 1.99
CA PRO A 114 -0.53 -3.02 2.26
C PRO A 114 -1.13 -2.49 3.58
N VAL A 115 -0.34 -2.46 4.67
CA VAL A 115 -0.75 -1.92 5.98
C VAL A 115 -1.07 -0.42 5.88
N ARG A 116 -0.21 0.38 5.25
CA ARG A 116 -0.45 1.81 5.04
C ARG A 116 -1.67 2.06 4.16
N LEU A 117 -1.80 1.32 3.07
CA LEU A 117 -2.95 1.42 2.18
C LEU A 117 -4.27 1.16 2.93
N LEU A 118 -4.32 0.19 3.86
CA LEU A 118 -5.50 -0.04 4.69
C LEU A 118 -5.87 1.17 5.56
N ALA A 119 -4.89 1.87 6.11
CA ALA A 119 -5.14 3.09 6.87
C ALA A 119 -5.73 4.19 5.98
N ASP A 120 -5.17 4.38 4.77
CA ASP A 120 -5.64 5.39 3.81
C ASP A 120 -7.07 5.13 3.29
N LEU A 121 -7.44 3.85 3.11
CA LEU A 121 -8.74 3.47 2.55
C LEU A 121 -9.93 3.67 3.50
N HIS A 122 -9.73 3.67 4.81
CA HIS A 122 -10.80 3.76 5.82
C HIS A 122 -11.95 2.75 5.59
N ALA A 123 -11.65 1.59 5.03
CA ALA A 123 -12.63 0.56 4.68
C ALA A 123 -12.98 -0.34 5.89
N PRO A 124 -14.12 -1.05 5.86
CA PRO A 124 -14.50 -1.97 6.93
C PRO A 124 -13.44 -3.04 7.24
N GLU A 125 -12.69 -3.47 6.24
CA GLU A 125 -11.60 -4.44 6.35
C GLU A 125 -10.35 -3.89 7.05
N SER A 126 -10.18 -2.56 7.09
CA SER A 126 -8.94 -1.93 7.56
C SER A 126 -8.65 -2.24 9.02
N VAL A 127 -9.58 -1.94 9.93
CA VAL A 127 -9.35 -2.12 11.37
C VAL A 127 -9.10 -3.59 11.75
N PRO A 128 -9.93 -4.57 11.33
CA PRO A 128 -9.67 -5.98 11.65
C PRO A 128 -8.33 -6.48 11.14
N ALA A 129 -7.95 -6.12 9.91
CA ALA A 129 -6.68 -6.55 9.32
C ALA A 129 -5.47 -5.95 10.05
N LEU A 130 -5.53 -4.66 10.41
CA LEU A 130 -4.47 -3.99 11.16
C LEU A 130 -4.32 -4.54 12.57
N ILE A 131 -5.43 -4.82 13.27
CA ILE A 131 -5.42 -5.47 14.61
C ILE A 131 -4.73 -6.83 14.49
N THR A 132 -5.21 -7.70 13.60
CA THR A 132 -4.64 -9.05 13.38
C THR A 132 -3.16 -8.98 13.06
N THR A 133 -2.75 -8.04 12.20
CA THR A 133 -1.33 -7.88 11.84
C THR A 133 -0.52 -7.42 13.04
N LEU A 134 -0.99 -6.44 13.81
CA LEU A 134 -0.28 -5.93 14.98
C LEU A 134 -0.12 -7.00 16.06
N GLU A 135 -1.19 -7.71 16.44
CA GLU A 135 -1.15 -8.80 17.44
C GLU A 135 -0.04 -9.81 17.13
N ARG A 136 0.12 -10.17 15.85
CA ARG A 136 1.17 -11.10 15.43
C ARG A 136 2.59 -10.49 15.52
N ARG A 137 2.71 -9.16 15.41
CA ARG A 137 4.00 -8.41 15.47
C ARG A 137 4.41 -8.01 16.89
N LEU A 138 3.54 -8.20 17.90
CA LEU A 138 3.87 -7.97 19.31
C LEU A 138 4.63 -9.13 19.95
N ARG A 139 5.02 -10.15 19.21
CA ARG A 139 5.83 -11.27 19.70
C ARG A 139 7.24 -10.79 20.08
N PRO A 140 7.86 -11.37 21.13
CA PRO A 140 9.23 -11.06 21.48
C PRO A 140 10.18 -11.22 20.28
N HIS A 141 11.04 -10.23 20.05
CA HIS A 141 12.07 -10.24 18.99
C HIS A 141 11.52 -10.30 17.55
N ASP A 142 10.27 -9.87 17.31
CA ASP A 142 9.75 -9.78 15.93
C ASP A 142 10.60 -8.79 15.09
N PRO A 143 11.14 -9.23 13.94
CA PRO A 143 12.05 -8.40 13.14
C PRO A 143 11.32 -7.31 12.33
N TYR A 144 9.99 -7.39 12.22
CA TYR A 144 9.19 -6.51 11.34
C TYR A 144 8.63 -5.29 12.07
N ARG A 145 9.48 -4.66 12.91
CA ARG A 145 9.11 -3.48 13.70
C ARG A 145 8.45 -2.36 12.89
N ARG A 146 8.90 -2.13 11.65
CA ARG A 146 8.32 -1.08 10.78
C ARG A 146 6.87 -1.39 10.41
N VAL A 147 6.53 -2.67 10.24
CA VAL A 147 5.14 -3.10 9.98
C VAL A 147 4.29 -2.88 11.23
N ALA A 148 4.80 -3.29 12.41
CA ALA A 148 4.11 -3.07 13.68
C ALA A 148 3.83 -1.58 13.92
N LEU A 149 4.84 -0.72 13.72
CA LEU A 149 4.70 0.72 13.87
C LEU A 149 3.65 1.30 12.92
N ALA A 150 3.64 0.87 11.66
CA ALA A 150 2.65 1.30 10.68
C ALA A 150 1.22 0.86 11.08
N CYS A 151 1.05 -0.34 11.67
CA CYS A 151 -0.24 -0.78 12.20
C CYS A 151 -0.70 0.12 13.37
N VAL A 152 0.19 0.45 14.30
CA VAL A 152 -0.14 1.33 15.44
C VAL A 152 -0.57 2.70 14.95
N GLN A 153 0.17 3.29 14.00
CA GLN A 153 -0.14 4.59 13.41
C GLN A 153 -1.50 4.56 12.67
N GLY A 154 -1.69 3.58 11.79
CA GLY A 154 -2.93 3.44 11.02
C GLY A 154 -4.16 3.21 11.91
N LEU A 155 -4.04 2.40 12.97
CA LEU A 155 -5.13 2.21 13.94
C LEU A 155 -5.48 3.51 14.68
N GLY A 156 -4.48 4.32 15.00
CA GLY A 156 -4.67 5.65 15.58
C GLY A 156 -5.35 6.62 14.60
N GLU A 157 -5.03 6.56 13.31
CA GLU A 157 -5.64 7.38 12.25
C GLU A 157 -7.10 7.01 12.02
N LEU A 158 -7.40 5.72 11.99
CA LEU A 158 -8.77 5.21 11.86
C LEU A 158 -9.65 5.51 13.08
N GLY A 159 -9.07 5.68 14.26
CA GLY A 159 -9.78 6.11 15.46
C GLY A 159 -10.83 5.13 15.99
N ASP A 160 -10.82 3.86 15.56
CA ASP A 160 -11.83 2.86 15.93
C ASP A 160 -11.58 2.31 17.35
N PRO A 161 -12.59 2.35 18.25
CA PRO A 161 -12.46 1.85 19.62
C PRO A 161 -12.05 0.38 19.73
N ARG A 162 -12.32 -0.46 18.73
CA ARG A 162 -11.92 -1.87 18.68
C ARG A 162 -10.39 -2.06 18.71
N ALA A 163 -9.63 -1.03 18.32
CA ALA A 163 -8.18 -1.08 18.35
C ALA A 163 -7.57 -0.87 19.75
N ARG A 164 -8.34 -0.38 20.74
CA ARG A 164 -7.80 -0.05 22.07
C ARG A 164 -7.08 -1.22 22.77
N PRO A 165 -7.60 -2.46 22.77
CA PRO A 165 -6.91 -3.59 23.42
C PRO A 165 -5.51 -3.80 22.86
N VAL A 166 -5.35 -4.00 21.56
CA VAL A 166 -4.06 -4.25 20.92
C VAL A 166 -3.09 -3.08 21.04
N LEU A 167 -3.60 -1.83 21.05
CA LEU A 167 -2.76 -0.65 21.28
C LEU A 167 -2.28 -0.55 22.72
N ASN A 168 -3.08 -0.99 23.71
CA ASN A 168 -2.61 -1.11 25.10
C ASN A 168 -1.52 -2.19 25.22
N ASP A 169 -1.65 -3.32 24.53
CA ASP A 169 -0.61 -4.35 24.50
C ASP A 169 0.69 -3.80 23.87
N ALA A 170 0.57 -2.95 22.85
CA ALA A 170 1.72 -2.31 22.21
C ALA A 170 2.49 -1.36 23.15
N LEU A 171 1.90 -0.85 24.24
CA LEU A 171 2.60 -0.02 25.25
C LEU A 171 3.73 -0.78 25.95
N ALA A 172 3.62 -2.10 26.08
CA ALA A 172 4.65 -2.95 26.67
C ALA A 172 5.92 -3.06 25.78
N HIS A 173 5.85 -2.63 24.54
CA HIS A 173 6.95 -2.69 23.57
C HIS A 173 7.65 -1.32 23.47
N PRO A 174 8.86 -1.15 24.01
CA PRO A 174 9.52 0.17 24.05
C PRO A 174 9.59 0.90 22.71
N ALA A 175 9.71 0.11 21.64
CA ALA A 175 9.80 0.63 20.28
C ALA A 175 8.48 1.13 19.70
N LEU A 176 7.36 0.81 20.31
CA LEU A 176 6.01 1.16 19.87
C LEU A 176 5.28 2.04 20.89
N ALA A 177 5.76 2.11 22.12
CA ALA A 177 5.07 2.72 23.26
C ALA A 177 4.65 4.18 22.99
N GLU A 178 5.54 5.01 22.47
CA GLU A 178 5.24 6.42 22.14
C GLU A 178 4.14 6.51 21.09
N ALA A 179 4.26 5.74 20.00
CA ALA A 179 3.25 5.73 18.93
C ALA A 179 1.91 5.19 19.44
N ALA A 180 1.92 4.18 20.34
CA ALA A 180 0.71 3.63 20.92
C ALA A 180 0.00 4.62 21.86
N VAL A 181 0.73 5.39 22.66
CA VAL A 181 0.17 6.50 23.46
C VAL A 181 -0.52 7.52 22.58
N HIS A 182 0.15 7.93 21.51
CA HIS A 182 -0.41 8.89 20.55
C HIS A 182 -1.66 8.33 19.85
N ALA A 183 -1.62 7.09 19.39
CA ALA A 183 -2.76 6.42 18.74
C ALA A 183 -3.96 6.30 19.69
N LEU A 184 -3.74 5.88 20.95
CA LEU A 184 -4.79 5.80 21.97
C LEU A 184 -5.43 7.16 22.30
N GLY A 185 -4.65 8.23 22.21
CA GLY A 185 -5.13 9.62 22.40
C GLY A 185 -6.09 10.07 21.30
N ARG A 186 -5.99 9.50 20.10
CA ARG A 186 -6.88 9.82 18.96
C ARG A 186 -8.19 9.02 18.95
N ILE A 187 -8.24 7.91 19.69
CA ILE A 187 -9.43 7.05 19.75
C ILE A 187 -10.41 7.56 20.83
N PRO A 188 -11.68 7.81 20.50
CA PRO A 188 -12.69 8.23 21.47
C PRO A 188 -12.79 7.27 22.66
N ARG A 189 -12.92 7.82 23.88
CA ARG A 189 -13.23 6.99 25.05
C ARG A 189 -14.68 6.55 24.97
N GLN A 190 -14.92 5.26 25.04
CA GLN A 190 -16.28 4.74 25.23
C GLN A 190 -16.78 5.25 26.60
N ARG A 191 -17.94 5.90 26.57
CA ARG A 191 -18.67 6.30 27.79
C ARG A 191 -19.34 5.10 28.41
#